data_addc7d08505d3811ae285aea1ff5ca15
#
_entry.id   addc7d08505d3811ae285aea1ff5ca15
#
_cell.length_a   1.000
_cell.length_b   1.000
_cell.length_c   1.000
_cell.angle_alpha   90.00
_cell.angle_beta   90.00
_cell.angle_gamma   90.00
#
_symmetry.space_group_name_H-M   'P 1'
#
loop_
_entity.id
_entity.type
_entity.pdbx_description
1 polymer ?
#
loop_
_entity_poly.entity_id
_entity_poly.type
_entity_poly.pdbx_seq_one_letter_code
_entity_poly.pdbx_strand_id
1 'polypeptide(L)'
;MAEFSPKFKEALSLVQKPGRYTGGEPGCIYKDKSKVDVRMAFCFPDTYEIGMSFLGEKILYDILNRHEKWWCERAFMPWTDMKVQMERLDIPLYCLESKNPLTDFDIVGFSLEYELCYTNVLAMLRLSGIPLRAADRDERWPLIIAGGPCVCNAEPMADFFDVMQLGEGEQMLQDICAAVEQGKKQGWDKEKLLLELAKIPGVYVPSFYDVTYKEDGRIEAVTPNRPGVPPRVTKAIVQDMDSFTPPENFVVPLVGAVQDRACVEVLRGCVRGCRFCQAGQLYRPFRERSPKLISDSARMLCRNTGYDELSLSSLSTSDHSRLEDILDNLNSWAESDHVSLSLPSLRVDNFSQSLVEKTTKVRKSGLTFAAEAGTQRLRDVINKNVTWEQIERGCRIAFSEGYTSVKLYFMMGLPTETMEDIKGIADTAQQVVDLFYTIPDRPKGKGVQVTISVACFVPKPDTPFQFCAQDRRESLQEKQKYLLSCVHSRKIKVNYHDSTTSVLEGVFAKGDRRLGRVIETAFENGSFFDTWEEYFNYDRWIEAFKSCGIDPDFYNYRALGLDEVTPWDHLDVGVTKAHLVREYNKALEAKTTQPCNRQCSACGANKLIGGPCFDYSKNLL
;
A
#
# COMPACT_ATOMS: atom_id res chain seq x y z
N MET A 1 13.11 29.68 -10.33
CA MET A 1 13.49 28.29 -10.72
C MET A 1 15.01 28.18 -10.74
N ALA A 2 15.59 27.18 -10.09
CA ALA A 2 17.03 26.94 -10.19
C ALA A 2 17.42 26.64 -11.64
N GLU A 3 18.49 27.24 -12.12
CA GLU A 3 18.96 26.99 -13.47
C GLU A 3 19.63 25.63 -13.56
N PHE A 4 19.25 24.82 -14.56
CA PHE A 4 19.84 23.50 -14.75
C PHE A 4 21.32 23.59 -15.14
N SER A 5 22.17 22.79 -14.51
CA SER A 5 23.57 22.67 -14.89
C SER A 5 23.72 22.17 -16.34
N PRO A 6 24.85 22.45 -17.01
CA PRO A 6 25.09 21.91 -18.36
C PRO A 6 25.01 20.37 -18.42
N LYS A 7 25.55 19.67 -17.43
CA LYS A 7 25.46 18.20 -17.30
C LYS A 7 24.00 17.73 -17.25
N PHE A 8 23.18 18.42 -16.47
CA PHE A 8 21.77 18.08 -16.34
C PHE A 8 20.99 18.33 -17.64
N LYS A 9 21.26 19.45 -18.32
CA LYS A 9 20.65 19.75 -19.64
C LYS A 9 21.03 18.67 -20.67
N GLU A 10 22.29 18.19 -20.64
CA GLU A 10 22.73 17.07 -21.47
C GLU A 10 21.95 15.79 -21.15
N ALA A 11 21.84 15.40 -19.86
CA ALA A 11 21.07 14.23 -19.45
C ALA A 11 19.61 14.30 -19.91
N LEU A 12 18.94 15.44 -19.72
CA LEU A 12 17.56 15.64 -20.15
C LEU A 12 17.34 15.48 -21.66
N SER A 13 18.35 15.79 -22.48
CA SER A 13 18.26 15.65 -23.95
C SER A 13 18.32 14.18 -24.42
N LEU A 14 18.73 13.26 -23.54
CA LEU A 14 18.96 11.84 -23.83
C LEU A 14 17.93 10.90 -23.23
N VAL A 15 16.91 11.43 -22.53
CA VAL A 15 15.87 10.65 -21.89
C VAL A 15 14.52 10.78 -22.58
N GLN A 16 13.68 9.74 -22.50
CA GLN A 16 12.38 9.68 -23.19
C GLN A 16 11.34 10.66 -22.64
N LYS A 17 11.34 10.88 -21.32
CA LYS A 17 10.34 11.71 -20.63
C LYS A 17 11.04 12.72 -19.70
N PRO A 18 11.63 13.79 -20.22
CA PRO A 18 12.36 14.76 -19.39
C PRO A 18 11.47 15.45 -18.33
N GLY A 19 10.16 15.55 -18.55
CA GLY A 19 9.22 16.09 -17.57
C GLY A 19 9.16 15.36 -16.23
N ARG A 20 9.64 14.11 -16.14
CA ARG A 20 9.81 13.36 -14.88
C ARG A 20 10.83 14.01 -13.93
N TYR A 21 11.76 14.79 -14.49
CA TYR A 21 13.00 15.20 -13.82
C TYR A 21 13.13 16.72 -13.66
N THR A 22 12.28 17.49 -14.35
CA THR A 22 12.43 18.94 -14.40
C THR A 22 11.84 19.65 -13.17
N GLY A 23 10.86 19.07 -12.45
CA GLY A 23 10.08 19.79 -11.46
C GLY A 23 9.35 21.00 -12.10
N GLY A 24 8.85 21.90 -11.30
CA GLY A 24 8.11 23.05 -11.78
C GLY A 24 6.64 22.76 -12.04
N GLU A 25 6.14 21.67 -11.49
CA GLU A 25 4.75 21.27 -11.58
C GLU A 25 3.82 22.32 -10.92
N PRO A 26 2.62 22.54 -11.46
CA PRO A 26 1.60 23.34 -10.78
C PRO A 26 1.32 22.78 -9.38
N GLY A 27 1.22 23.65 -8.38
CA GLY A 27 0.98 23.26 -6.99
C GLY A 27 2.24 22.91 -6.18
N CYS A 28 3.44 22.91 -6.77
CA CYS A 28 4.69 22.77 -6.02
C CYS A 28 4.89 23.91 -5.03
N ILE A 29 5.37 23.58 -3.84
CA ILE A 29 5.66 24.54 -2.78
C ILE A 29 7.17 24.82 -2.75
N TYR A 30 7.52 26.08 -2.95
CA TYR A 30 8.89 26.56 -2.89
C TYR A 30 9.10 27.44 -1.67
N LYS A 31 10.16 27.17 -0.90
CA LYS A 31 10.56 27.98 0.23
C LYS A 31 12.02 28.45 0.08
N ASP A 32 12.34 29.51 0.78
CA ASP A 32 13.73 29.98 0.89
C ASP A 32 14.47 29.10 1.91
N LYS A 33 15.44 28.31 1.44
CA LYS A 33 16.21 27.39 2.29
C LYS A 33 16.93 28.07 3.46
N SER A 34 17.21 29.37 3.36
CA SER A 34 17.83 30.13 4.44
C SER A 34 16.87 30.49 5.58
N LYS A 35 15.56 30.29 5.37
CA LYS A 35 14.49 30.64 6.32
C LYS A 35 13.82 29.43 6.96
N VAL A 36 14.19 28.22 6.52
CA VAL A 36 13.64 26.97 7.06
C VAL A 36 14.62 26.31 8.01
N ASP A 37 14.11 25.71 9.07
CA ASP A 37 14.90 25.05 10.11
C ASP A 37 15.11 23.56 9.82
N VAL A 38 14.15 22.90 9.14
CA VAL A 38 14.22 21.48 8.73
C VAL A 38 13.85 21.32 7.27
N ARG A 39 14.65 20.56 6.54
CA ARG A 39 14.38 20.13 5.17
C ARG A 39 14.24 18.61 5.11
N MET A 40 13.15 18.15 4.52
CA MET A 40 12.89 16.74 4.30
C MET A 40 12.79 16.43 2.81
N ALA A 41 13.55 15.44 2.33
CA ALA A 41 13.34 14.81 1.04
C ALA A 41 12.35 13.66 1.22
N PHE A 42 11.18 13.75 0.61
CA PHE A 42 10.22 12.65 0.54
C PHE A 42 10.53 11.82 -0.71
N CYS A 43 11.00 10.60 -0.51
CA CYS A 43 11.46 9.70 -1.56
C CYS A 43 10.45 8.60 -1.81
N PHE A 44 9.98 8.49 -3.05
CA PHE A 44 9.16 7.36 -3.47
C PHE A 44 10.01 6.38 -4.28
N PRO A 45 10.20 5.12 -3.85
CA PRO A 45 11.13 4.18 -4.46
C PRO A 45 10.54 3.49 -5.70
N ASP A 46 9.90 4.24 -6.57
CA ASP A 46 9.44 3.87 -7.91
C ASP A 46 9.43 5.12 -8.79
N THR A 47 8.97 4.96 -10.03
CA THR A 47 8.96 6.03 -11.03
C THR A 47 8.07 7.21 -10.62
N TYR A 48 8.33 8.37 -11.24
CA TYR A 48 7.55 9.59 -11.08
C TYR A 48 6.03 9.35 -11.24
N GLU A 49 5.62 8.59 -12.28
CA GLU A 49 4.19 8.35 -12.56
C GLU A 49 3.49 7.54 -11.46
N ILE A 50 4.21 6.62 -10.80
CA ILE A 50 3.70 5.84 -9.69
C ILE A 50 3.64 6.71 -8.43
N GLY A 51 4.74 7.40 -8.09
CA GLY A 51 4.81 8.25 -6.90
C GLY A 51 3.80 9.39 -6.95
N MET A 52 3.71 10.12 -8.08
CA MET A 52 2.72 11.20 -8.28
C MET A 52 1.27 10.71 -8.22
N SER A 53 1.04 9.41 -8.28
CA SER A 53 -0.29 8.79 -8.11
C SER A 53 -0.61 8.46 -6.65
N PHE A 54 0.38 8.50 -5.75
CA PHE A 54 0.25 8.05 -4.38
C PHE A 54 -0.35 9.15 -3.48
N LEU A 55 -1.55 8.89 -2.94
CA LEU A 55 -2.27 9.86 -2.11
C LEU A 55 -1.56 10.18 -0.79
N GLY A 56 -0.90 9.18 -0.18
CA GLY A 56 -0.19 9.35 1.08
C GLY A 56 0.94 10.39 0.97
N GLU A 57 1.71 10.38 -0.13
CA GLU A 57 2.74 11.40 -0.38
C GLU A 57 2.12 12.80 -0.48
N LYS A 58 1.02 12.95 -1.21
CA LYS A 58 0.33 14.24 -1.38
C LYS A 58 -0.16 14.80 -0.05
N ILE A 59 -0.70 13.95 0.82
CA ILE A 59 -1.16 14.34 2.18
C ILE A 59 0.02 14.78 3.04
N LEU A 60 1.08 13.99 3.13
CA LEU A 60 2.22 14.27 3.99
C LEU A 60 3.05 15.47 3.47
N TYR A 61 3.21 15.61 2.15
CA TYR A 61 3.82 16.77 1.53
C TYR A 61 3.09 18.07 1.89
N ASP A 62 1.75 18.06 1.82
CA ASP A 62 0.93 19.21 2.17
C ASP A 62 1.03 19.54 3.66
N ILE A 63 0.87 18.53 4.55
CA ILE A 63 0.95 18.73 6.01
C ILE A 63 2.27 19.37 6.43
N LEU A 64 3.39 18.83 5.96
CA LEU A 64 4.71 19.36 6.32
C LEU A 64 4.94 20.76 5.76
N ASN A 65 4.47 21.02 4.55
CA ASN A 65 4.67 22.30 3.90
C ASN A 65 3.75 23.42 4.42
N ARG A 66 2.68 23.11 5.17
CA ARG A 66 1.89 24.10 5.93
C ARG A 66 2.71 24.74 7.07
N HIS A 67 3.72 24.06 7.58
CA HIS A 67 4.60 24.59 8.60
C HIS A 67 5.61 25.59 8.00
N GLU A 68 5.69 26.83 8.53
CA GLU A 68 6.53 27.89 7.93
C GLU A 68 8.03 27.56 7.90
N LYS A 69 8.51 26.84 8.94
CA LYS A 69 9.94 26.55 9.15
C LYS A 69 10.39 25.19 8.62
N TRP A 70 9.50 24.41 8.07
CA TRP A 70 9.85 23.11 7.47
C TRP A 70 9.59 23.15 5.96
N TRP A 71 10.42 22.44 5.21
CA TRP A 71 10.24 22.29 3.77
C TRP A 71 10.36 20.84 3.35
N CYS A 72 9.29 20.26 2.87
CA CYS A 72 9.24 18.94 2.28
C CYS A 72 9.34 19.05 0.76
N GLU A 73 10.27 18.31 0.17
CA GLU A 73 10.54 18.24 -1.26
C GLU A 73 10.47 16.80 -1.74
N ARG A 74 10.21 16.56 -3.03
CA ARG A 74 9.96 15.22 -3.58
C ARG A 74 11.12 14.70 -4.41
N ALA A 75 11.40 13.40 -4.26
CA ALA A 75 12.35 12.67 -5.09
C ALA A 75 11.77 11.31 -5.50
N PHE A 76 11.97 10.91 -6.74
CA PHE A 76 11.50 9.64 -7.29
C PHE A 76 12.68 8.82 -7.81
N MET A 77 12.51 7.47 -7.87
CA MET A 77 13.50 6.63 -8.51
C MET A 77 13.58 7.00 -10.01
N PRO A 78 14.74 7.43 -10.53
CA PRO A 78 14.87 7.75 -11.93
C PRO A 78 14.75 6.49 -12.79
N TRP A 79 14.02 6.60 -13.93
CA TRP A 79 13.94 5.51 -14.88
C TRP A 79 15.33 5.15 -15.43
N THR A 80 15.46 3.99 -16.01
CA THR A 80 16.75 3.41 -16.41
C THR A 80 17.57 4.31 -17.33
N ASP A 81 16.91 5.01 -18.26
CA ASP A 81 17.57 5.95 -19.18
C ASP A 81 18.21 7.13 -18.44
N MET A 82 17.49 7.72 -17.47
CA MET A 82 18.02 8.81 -16.65
C MET A 82 19.06 8.32 -15.64
N LYS A 83 18.85 7.14 -15.03
CA LYS A 83 19.82 6.53 -14.11
C LYS A 83 21.20 6.39 -14.78
N VAL A 84 21.25 5.87 -16.01
CA VAL A 84 22.49 5.75 -16.79
C VAL A 84 23.15 7.11 -17.03
N GLN A 85 22.36 8.16 -17.34
CA GLN A 85 22.92 9.50 -17.54
C GLN A 85 23.45 10.10 -16.22
N MET A 86 22.74 9.90 -15.12
CA MET A 86 23.17 10.37 -13.80
C MET A 86 24.52 9.74 -13.40
N GLU A 87 24.66 8.42 -13.57
CA GLU A 87 25.92 7.71 -13.31
C GLU A 87 27.05 8.17 -14.24
N ARG A 88 26.77 8.30 -15.54
CA ARG A 88 27.76 8.74 -16.54
C ARG A 88 28.29 10.17 -16.30
N LEU A 89 27.38 11.08 -15.89
CA LEU A 89 27.70 12.50 -15.75
C LEU A 89 28.00 12.91 -14.30
N ASP A 90 28.00 11.95 -13.38
CA ASP A 90 28.16 12.21 -11.95
C ASP A 90 27.16 13.26 -11.43
N ILE A 91 25.87 12.99 -11.68
CA ILE A 91 24.75 13.78 -11.19
C ILE A 91 24.12 13.02 -10.02
N PRO A 92 24.19 13.52 -8.78
CA PRO A 92 23.55 12.86 -7.64
C PRO A 92 22.03 12.93 -7.76
N LEU A 93 21.31 11.99 -7.11
CA LEU A 93 19.86 12.08 -6.98
C LEU A 93 19.48 13.35 -6.18
N TYR A 94 18.44 14.03 -6.63
CA TYR A 94 18.04 15.36 -6.17
C TYR A 94 16.51 15.45 -6.01
N CYS A 95 16.06 16.42 -5.21
CA CYS A 95 14.64 16.74 -5.09
C CYS A 95 14.15 17.64 -6.22
N LEU A 96 12.90 17.46 -6.63
CA LEU A 96 12.31 18.15 -7.79
C LEU A 96 12.08 19.65 -7.57
N GLU A 97 11.90 20.11 -6.35
CA GLU A 97 11.68 21.51 -6.03
C GLU A 97 12.98 22.31 -6.12
N SER A 98 13.94 22.04 -5.25
CA SER A 98 15.17 22.82 -5.13
C SER A 98 16.28 22.41 -6.08
N LYS A 99 16.23 21.19 -6.64
CA LYS A 99 17.35 20.55 -7.37
C LYS A 99 18.58 20.27 -6.48
N ASN A 100 18.41 20.31 -5.17
CA ASN A 100 19.49 19.97 -4.26
C ASN A 100 19.62 18.44 -4.14
N PRO A 101 20.87 17.91 -4.00
CA PRO A 101 21.08 16.49 -3.75
C PRO A 101 20.49 16.09 -2.39
N LEU A 102 20.16 14.81 -2.22
CA LEU A 102 19.54 14.33 -0.98
C LEU A 102 20.46 14.51 0.24
N THR A 103 21.75 14.61 0.04
CA THR A 103 22.74 14.89 1.09
C THR A 103 22.62 16.29 1.72
N ASP A 104 21.91 17.22 1.07
CA ASP A 104 21.68 18.57 1.59
C ASP A 104 20.48 18.66 2.54
N PHE A 105 19.80 17.55 2.80
CA PHE A 105 18.60 17.51 3.62
C PHE A 105 18.90 17.03 5.05
N ASP A 106 18.03 17.38 5.99
CA ASP A 106 18.11 16.90 7.38
C ASP A 106 17.52 15.49 7.50
N ILE A 107 16.46 15.22 6.73
CA ILE A 107 15.72 13.95 6.71
C ILE A 107 15.55 13.49 5.26
N VAL A 108 15.78 12.21 5.01
CA VAL A 108 15.41 11.52 3.76
C VAL A 108 14.46 10.40 4.12
N GLY A 109 13.19 10.58 3.75
CA GLY A 109 12.12 9.66 4.11
C GLY A 109 11.62 8.86 2.91
N PHE A 110 11.46 7.55 3.08
CA PHE A 110 10.98 6.63 2.05
C PHE A 110 9.59 6.10 2.40
N SER A 111 8.71 5.95 1.39
CA SER A 111 7.45 5.22 1.53
C SER A 111 7.60 3.80 0.99
N LEU A 112 7.51 2.81 1.88
CA LEU A 112 7.65 1.38 1.55
C LEU A 112 6.27 0.76 1.35
N GLU A 113 5.77 0.81 0.11
CA GLU A 113 4.42 0.34 -0.22
C GLU A 113 4.35 -1.13 -0.60
N TYR A 114 5.48 -1.69 -1.06
CA TYR A 114 5.57 -3.05 -1.57
C TYR A 114 6.99 -3.60 -1.40
N GLU A 115 7.12 -4.87 -1.03
CA GLU A 115 8.41 -5.48 -0.68
C GLU A 115 9.41 -5.50 -1.86
N LEU A 116 8.92 -5.60 -3.10
CA LEU A 116 9.81 -5.61 -4.26
C LEU A 116 10.39 -4.24 -4.64
N CYS A 117 10.07 -3.18 -3.89
CA CYS A 117 10.74 -1.88 -4.05
C CYS A 117 12.02 -1.73 -3.21
N TYR A 118 12.40 -2.72 -2.41
CA TYR A 118 13.53 -2.62 -1.48
C TYR A 118 14.86 -2.32 -2.18
N THR A 119 15.14 -2.95 -3.32
CA THR A 119 16.34 -2.66 -4.12
C THR A 119 16.34 -1.25 -4.70
N ASN A 120 15.16 -0.66 -4.97
CA ASN A 120 15.07 0.73 -5.43
C ASN A 120 15.47 1.72 -4.32
N VAL A 121 15.18 1.42 -3.05
CA VAL A 121 15.67 2.22 -1.91
C VAL A 121 17.20 2.26 -1.93
N LEU A 122 17.85 1.11 -2.06
CA LEU A 122 19.30 1.03 -2.12
C LEU A 122 19.86 1.78 -3.35
N ALA A 123 19.19 1.67 -4.49
CA ALA A 123 19.56 2.41 -5.71
C ALA A 123 19.48 3.92 -5.51
N MET A 124 18.42 4.42 -4.85
CA MET A 124 18.28 5.85 -4.55
C MET A 124 19.35 6.35 -3.56
N LEU A 125 19.64 5.59 -2.51
CA LEU A 125 20.74 5.91 -1.58
C LEU A 125 22.10 5.94 -2.31
N ARG A 126 22.37 4.94 -3.14
CA ARG A 126 23.63 4.85 -3.94
C ARG A 126 23.76 6.03 -4.90
N LEU A 127 22.71 6.37 -5.65
CA LEU A 127 22.69 7.52 -6.55
C LEU A 127 22.85 8.87 -5.82
N SER A 128 22.51 8.91 -4.55
CA SER A 128 22.69 10.09 -3.70
C SER A 128 24.07 10.18 -3.06
N GLY A 129 24.90 9.14 -3.19
CA GLY A 129 26.18 9.03 -2.50
C GLY A 129 26.05 8.79 -0.99
N ILE A 130 24.88 8.40 -0.50
CA ILE A 130 24.62 8.11 0.91
C ILE A 130 24.97 6.65 1.20
N PRO A 131 25.73 6.34 2.28
CA PRO A 131 26.03 4.96 2.67
C PRO A 131 24.74 4.14 2.86
N LEU A 132 24.71 2.91 2.35
CA LEU A 132 23.51 2.07 2.37
C LEU A 132 23.11 1.72 3.80
N ARG A 133 24.05 1.25 4.63
CA ARG A 133 23.75 0.79 5.98
C ARG A 133 23.69 1.94 6.99
N ALA A 134 22.73 1.87 7.90
CA ALA A 134 22.59 2.85 8.98
C ALA A 134 23.84 2.94 9.87
N ALA A 135 24.52 1.81 10.08
CA ALA A 135 25.75 1.73 10.88
C ALA A 135 26.93 2.51 10.27
N ASP A 136 26.92 2.76 8.96
CA ASP A 136 28.00 3.47 8.24
C ASP A 136 27.72 4.99 8.15
N ARG A 137 26.61 5.48 8.74
CA ARG A 137 26.21 6.89 8.72
C ARG A 137 26.40 7.54 10.08
N ASP A 138 27.18 8.59 10.14
CA ASP A 138 27.36 9.49 11.29
C ASP A 138 26.49 10.76 11.17
N GLU A 139 26.75 11.76 12.00
CA GLU A 139 25.98 13.02 12.07
C GLU A 139 26.06 13.88 10.80
N ARG A 140 26.99 13.58 9.88
CA ARG A 140 27.16 14.32 8.62
C ARG A 140 26.10 13.93 7.59
N TRP A 141 25.48 12.77 7.77
CA TRP A 141 24.47 12.25 6.85
C TRP A 141 23.05 12.60 7.31
N PRO A 142 22.12 12.78 6.37
CA PRO A 142 20.73 12.95 6.73
C PRO A 142 20.20 11.76 7.53
N LEU A 143 19.20 11.99 8.36
CA LEU A 143 18.44 10.91 9.01
C LEU A 143 17.63 10.16 7.96
N ILE A 144 17.90 8.88 7.78
CA ILE A 144 17.18 8.04 6.81
C ILE A 144 16.01 7.35 7.50
N ILE A 145 14.80 7.70 7.08
CA ILE A 145 13.57 7.16 7.69
C ILE A 145 12.70 6.42 6.68
N ALA A 146 11.89 5.48 7.15
CA ALA A 146 10.89 4.81 6.34
C ALA A 146 9.52 4.83 6.98
N GLY A 147 8.48 4.88 6.15
CA GLY A 147 7.08 4.65 6.50
C GLY A 147 6.41 3.74 5.49
N GLY A 148 5.09 3.58 5.58
CA GLY A 148 4.32 2.74 4.67
C GLY A 148 3.97 1.36 5.23
N PRO A 149 3.10 0.60 4.54
CA PRO A 149 2.57 -0.66 5.07
C PRO A 149 3.62 -1.75 5.28
N CYS A 150 4.73 -1.76 4.52
CA CYS A 150 5.79 -2.75 4.72
C CYS A 150 6.50 -2.64 6.07
N VAL A 151 6.40 -1.50 6.77
CA VAL A 151 6.98 -1.33 8.12
C VAL A 151 6.30 -2.22 9.18
N CYS A 152 5.13 -2.80 8.90
CA CYS A 152 4.54 -3.81 9.79
C CYS A 152 5.46 -5.04 9.99
N ASN A 153 6.32 -5.35 9.00
CA ASN A 153 7.49 -6.20 9.16
C ASN A 153 8.74 -5.42 8.69
N ALA A 154 9.32 -4.66 9.61
CA ALA A 154 10.46 -3.79 9.34
C ALA A 154 11.80 -4.55 9.15
N GLU A 155 11.88 -5.79 9.64
CA GLU A 155 13.15 -6.50 9.83
C GLU A 155 13.97 -6.72 8.55
N PRO A 156 13.41 -7.06 7.37
CA PRO A 156 14.20 -7.21 6.15
C PRO A 156 14.98 -5.94 5.74
N MET A 157 14.48 -4.76 6.14
CA MET A 157 15.06 -3.47 5.80
C MET A 157 15.72 -2.75 7.00
N ALA A 158 15.72 -3.35 8.17
CA ALA A 158 16.18 -2.76 9.43
C ALA A 158 17.60 -2.18 9.38
N ASP A 159 18.52 -2.85 8.67
CA ASP A 159 19.91 -2.42 8.57
C ASP A 159 20.11 -1.13 7.74
N PHE A 160 19.12 -0.74 6.94
CA PHE A 160 19.24 0.39 6.00
C PHE A 160 18.61 1.68 6.52
N PHE A 161 17.82 1.63 7.58
CA PHE A 161 17.09 2.78 8.12
C PHE A 161 17.53 3.15 9.53
N ASP A 162 17.64 4.44 9.78
CA ASP A 162 17.88 4.96 11.13
C ASP A 162 16.61 4.89 11.97
N VAL A 163 15.46 5.15 11.32
CA VAL A 163 14.13 5.16 11.93
C VAL A 163 13.10 4.57 10.98
N MET A 164 12.16 3.79 11.52
CA MET A 164 11.00 3.30 10.77
C MET A 164 9.70 3.66 11.50
N GLN A 165 8.70 4.11 10.73
CA GLN A 165 7.44 4.68 11.24
C GLN A 165 6.33 3.64 11.12
N LEU A 166 5.86 3.12 12.25
CA LEU A 166 4.75 2.20 12.31
C LEU A 166 3.43 2.94 12.51
N GLY A 167 2.57 2.93 11.49
CA GLY A 167 1.24 3.54 11.54
C GLY A 167 1.07 4.76 10.65
N GLU A 168 0.27 5.70 11.09
CA GLU A 168 -0.18 6.86 10.32
C GLU A 168 0.76 8.04 10.52
N GLY A 169 1.18 8.64 9.40
CA GLY A 169 2.30 9.59 9.39
C GLY A 169 1.95 11.04 9.72
N GLU A 170 0.65 11.43 9.73
CA GLU A 170 0.25 12.82 9.78
C GLU A 170 0.80 13.58 10.99
N GLN A 171 0.65 13.03 12.19
CA GLN A 171 1.21 13.63 13.41
C GLN A 171 2.64 13.18 13.65
N MET A 172 2.93 11.87 13.47
CA MET A 172 4.23 11.28 13.76
C MET A 172 5.36 11.96 12.99
N LEU A 173 5.14 12.28 11.70
CA LEU A 173 6.14 12.94 10.88
C LEU A 173 6.40 14.37 11.31
N GLN A 174 5.37 15.08 11.78
CA GLN A 174 5.53 16.41 12.40
C GLN A 174 6.35 16.33 13.70
N ASP A 175 6.08 15.32 14.54
CA ASP A 175 6.83 15.12 15.79
C ASP A 175 8.30 14.78 15.51
N ILE A 176 8.59 14.00 14.46
CA ILE A 176 9.97 13.72 14.02
C ILE A 176 10.64 15.00 13.53
N CYS A 177 10.00 15.82 12.69
CA CYS A 177 10.55 17.07 12.22
C CYS A 177 10.83 18.04 13.40
N ALA A 178 9.93 18.11 14.38
CA ALA A 178 10.11 18.93 15.58
C ALA A 178 11.29 18.44 16.43
N ALA A 179 11.48 17.13 16.58
CA ALA A 179 12.62 16.57 17.30
C ALA A 179 13.96 16.86 16.59
N VAL A 180 13.99 16.75 15.26
CA VAL A 180 15.16 17.10 14.45
C VAL A 180 15.46 18.60 14.56
N GLU A 181 14.45 19.46 14.47
CA GLU A 181 14.61 20.92 14.67
C GLU A 181 15.19 21.25 16.05
N GLN A 182 14.67 20.60 17.10
CA GLN A 182 15.17 20.77 18.46
C GLN A 182 16.61 20.25 18.59
N GLY A 183 16.91 19.09 18.01
CA GLY A 183 18.25 18.50 18.01
C GLY A 183 19.28 19.44 17.38
N LYS A 184 18.96 20.03 16.22
CA LYS A 184 19.83 21.01 15.54
C LYS A 184 20.07 22.25 16.42
N LYS A 185 19.02 22.79 17.06
CA LYS A 185 19.13 23.97 17.95
C LYS A 185 19.93 23.71 19.22
N GLN A 186 19.89 22.46 19.73
CA GLN A 186 20.57 22.06 20.97
C GLN A 186 21.91 21.34 20.74
N GLY A 187 22.28 21.09 19.48
CA GLY A 187 23.52 20.40 19.13
C GLY A 187 23.54 18.94 19.60
N TRP A 188 22.43 18.21 19.45
CA TRP A 188 22.39 16.78 19.78
C TRP A 188 23.23 15.99 18.79
N ASP A 189 23.94 14.99 19.30
CA ASP A 189 24.54 13.95 18.49
C ASP A 189 23.45 12.96 17.98
N LYS A 190 23.85 12.07 17.08
CA LYS A 190 22.94 11.10 16.47
C LYS A 190 22.30 10.16 17.51
N GLU A 191 23.07 9.68 18.49
CA GLU A 191 22.56 8.76 19.54
C GLU A 191 21.48 9.47 20.37
N LYS A 192 21.71 10.71 20.80
CA LYS A 192 20.73 11.50 21.54
C LYS A 192 19.48 11.77 20.73
N LEU A 193 19.61 12.11 19.45
CA LEU A 193 18.47 12.31 18.56
C LEU A 193 17.65 11.03 18.44
N LEU A 194 18.27 9.87 18.18
CA LEU A 194 17.58 8.59 18.06
C LEU A 194 16.87 8.19 19.36
N LEU A 195 17.47 8.46 20.52
CA LEU A 195 16.82 8.23 21.84
C LEU A 195 15.58 9.08 22.05
N GLU A 196 15.59 10.35 21.59
CA GLU A 196 14.40 11.20 21.67
C GLU A 196 13.33 10.75 20.67
N LEU A 197 13.73 10.38 19.46
CA LEU A 197 12.81 9.84 18.43
C LEU A 197 12.15 8.54 18.88
N ALA A 198 12.86 7.64 19.56
CA ALA A 198 12.32 6.38 20.07
C ALA A 198 11.20 6.56 21.13
N LYS A 199 11.02 7.78 21.67
CA LYS A 199 9.91 8.11 22.59
C LYS A 199 8.62 8.47 21.86
N ILE A 200 8.68 8.77 20.57
CA ILE A 200 7.51 9.14 19.76
C ILE A 200 6.70 7.87 19.49
N PRO A 201 5.38 7.87 19.76
CA PRO A 201 4.53 6.72 19.45
C PRO A 201 4.64 6.29 17.97
N GLY A 202 4.83 5.00 17.72
CA GLY A 202 4.98 4.46 16.37
C GLY A 202 6.40 4.52 15.80
N VAL A 203 7.34 5.16 16.48
CA VAL A 203 8.74 5.21 16.00
C VAL A 203 9.50 3.97 16.46
N TYR A 204 10.01 3.23 15.50
CA TYR A 204 10.93 2.10 15.65
C TYR A 204 12.33 2.52 15.22
N VAL A 205 13.32 2.38 16.12
CA VAL A 205 14.75 2.61 15.85
C VAL A 205 15.44 1.24 15.79
N PRO A 206 15.68 0.66 14.60
CA PRO A 206 16.13 -0.73 14.46
C PRO A 206 17.43 -1.05 15.19
N SER A 207 18.37 -0.10 15.27
CA SER A 207 19.65 -0.26 15.96
C SER A 207 19.51 -0.39 17.49
N PHE A 208 18.36 -0.09 18.05
CA PHE A 208 18.08 -0.22 19.48
C PHE A 208 17.49 -1.58 19.87
N TYR A 209 17.45 -2.54 18.95
CA TYR A 209 16.93 -3.88 19.20
C TYR A 209 17.88 -4.95 18.70
N ASP A 210 18.17 -5.91 19.59
CA ASP A 210 18.93 -7.10 19.27
C ASP A 210 17.97 -8.25 18.91
N VAL A 211 18.33 -9.01 17.88
CA VAL A 211 17.58 -10.19 17.43
C VAL A 211 18.42 -11.43 17.74
N THR A 212 17.86 -12.35 18.53
CA THR A 212 18.48 -13.65 18.79
C THR A 212 17.75 -14.77 18.07
N TYR A 213 18.49 -15.81 17.69
CA TYR A 213 17.99 -16.93 16.91
C TYR A 213 18.23 -18.25 17.62
N LYS A 214 17.28 -19.18 17.48
CA LYS A 214 17.41 -20.58 17.92
C LYS A 214 18.32 -21.36 16.95
N GLU A 215 18.76 -22.54 17.36
CA GLU A 215 19.59 -23.43 16.53
C GLU A 215 18.93 -23.80 15.18
N ASP A 216 17.60 -23.86 15.14
CA ASP A 216 16.82 -24.16 13.92
C ASP A 216 16.57 -22.94 13.04
N GLY A 217 17.16 -21.78 13.35
CA GLY A 217 17.05 -20.55 12.60
C GLY A 217 15.80 -19.71 12.89
N ARG A 218 14.86 -20.19 13.74
CA ARG A 218 13.72 -19.38 14.18
C ARG A 218 14.17 -18.27 15.12
N ILE A 219 13.44 -17.15 15.13
CA ILE A 219 13.70 -16.07 16.10
C ILE A 219 13.41 -16.61 17.51
N GLU A 220 14.32 -16.34 18.44
CA GLU A 220 14.14 -16.57 19.85
C GLU A 220 13.53 -15.35 20.54
N ALA A 221 14.10 -14.16 20.29
CA ALA A 221 13.61 -12.90 20.83
C ALA A 221 14.07 -11.70 20.00
N VAL A 222 13.30 -10.61 20.09
CA VAL A 222 13.69 -9.25 19.69
C VAL A 222 13.61 -8.39 20.94
N THR A 223 14.74 -7.86 21.40
CA THR A 223 14.84 -7.19 22.72
C THR A 223 15.53 -5.83 22.61
N PRO A 224 15.02 -4.79 23.32
CA PRO A 224 15.68 -3.50 23.32
C PRO A 224 17.06 -3.59 24.01
N ASN A 225 18.05 -2.93 23.42
CA ASN A 225 19.43 -2.89 23.92
C ASN A 225 19.82 -1.54 24.51
N ARG A 226 18.85 -0.64 24.70
CA ARG A 226 19.03 0.68 25.33
C ARG A 226 18.01 0.91 26.44
N PRO A 227 18.41 1.52 27.56
CA PRO A 227 17.48 1.92 28.62
C PRO A 227 16.42 2.91 28.10
N GLY A 228 15.17 2.70 28.49
CA GLY A 228 14.05 3.58 28.12
C GLY A 228 13.43 3.30 26.74
N VAL A 229 14.02 2.43 25.94
CA VAL A 229 13.42 1.98 24.68
C VAL A 229 12.32 0.94 24.98
N PRO A 230 11.11 1.09 24.43
CA PRO A 230 10.00 0.18 24.72
C PRO A 230 10.25 -1.22 24.14
N PRO A 231 9.90 -2.30 24.84
CA PRO A 231 10.06 -3.67 24.30
C PRO A 231 9.12 -3.95 23.12
N ARG A 232 8.11 -3.10 22.91
CA ARG A 232 7.14 -3.20 21.84
C ARG A 232 6.75 -1.81 21.37
N VAL A 233 6.82 -1.59 20.04
CA VAL A 233 6.42 -0.33 19.40
C VAL A 233 4.98 -0.43 18.98
N THR A 234 4.11 0.40 19.54
CA THR A 234 2.69 0.45 19.16
C THR A 234 2.48 1.50 18.08
N LYS A 235 1.77 1.14 17.02
CA LYS A 235 1.52 2.05 15.89
C LYS A 235 0.82 3.33 16.30
N ALA A 236 1.18 4.42 15.65
CA ALA A 236 0.46 5.68 15.73
C ALA A 236 -0.79 5.67 14.83
N ILE A 237 -1.86 6.33 15.28
CA ILE A 237 -3.09 6.52 14.51
C ILE A 237 -3.63 7.95 14.64
N VAL A 238 -4.29 8.43 13.61
CA VAL A 238 -5.17 9.60 13.66
C VAL A 238 -6.52 9.15 14.22
N GLN A 239 -6.86 9.56 15.43
CA GLN A 239 -8.11 9.12 16.07
C GLN A 239 -9.35 9.75 15.42
N ASP A 240 -9.31 11.05 15.19
CA ASP A 240 -10.35 11.83 14.49
C ASP A 240 -9.88 12.18 13.08
N MET A 241 -10.51 11.57 12.07
CA MET A 241 -10.17 11.79 10.66
C MET A 241 -10.41 13.23 10.19
N ASP A 242 -11.29 13.97 10.86
CA ASP A 242 -11.58 15.37 10.52
C ASP A 242 -10.57 16.35 11.14
N SER A 243 -9.72 15.89 12.08
CA SER A 243 -8.67 16.72 12.69
C SER A 243 -7.56 17.12 11.72
N PHE A 244 -7.34 16.34 10.67
CA PHE A 244 -6.42 16.67 9.58
C PHE A 244 -7.22 16.96 8.31
N THR A 245 -7.32 18.25 7.96
CA THR A 245 -7.99 18.66 6.73
C THR A 245 -7.27 18.06 5.51
N PRO A 246 -7.99 17.42 4.57
CA PRO A 246 -7.41 16.96 3.32
C PRO A 246 -6.71 18.10 2.57
N PRO A 247 -5.71 17.81 1.73
CA PRO A 247 -5.09 18.82 0.90
C PRO A 247 -6.10 19.54 0.02
N GLU A 248 -6.04 20.86 0.01
CA GLU A 248 -6.87 21.70 -0.88
C GLU A 248 -6.25 21.86 -2.28
N ASN A 249 -5.00 21.47 -2.41
CA ASN A 249 -4.27 21.51 -3.66
C ASN A 249 -3.33 20.30 -3.77
N PHE A 250 -3.19 19.75 -4.98
CA PHE A 250 -2.19 18.72 -5.28
C PHE A 250 -1.12 19.30 -6.19
N VAL A 251 0.06 18.73 -6.13
CA VAL A 251 1.03 18.89 -7.21
C VAL A 251 0.51 18.14 -8.42
N VAL A 252 0.27 18.86 -9.52
CA VAL A 252 -0.27 18.30 -10.78
C VAL A 252 0.89 17.82 -11.65
N PRO A 253 0.95 16.53 -12.04
CA PRO A 253 2.08 15.97 -12.77
C PRO A 253 2.25 16.60 -14.17
N LEU A 254 3.52 16.76 -14.61
CA LEU A 254 3.87 17.22 -15.96
C LEU A 254 3.77 16.12 -17.03
N VAL A 255 3.78 14.86 -16.60
CA VAL A 255 3.57 13.69 -17.47
C VAL A 255 2.43 12.88 -16.91
N GLY A 256 1.69 12.17 -17.75
CA GLY A 256 0.52 11.39 -17.32
C GLY A 256 0.86 10.42 -16.20
N ALA A 257 0.20 10.56 -15.06
CA ALA A 257 0.31 9.68 -13.90
C ALA A 257 -0.69 8.52 -14.01
N VAL A 258 -0.51 7.46 -13.22
CA VAL A 258 -1.43 6.31 -13.20
C VAL A 258 -2.79 6.72 -12.62
N GLN A 259 -2.79 7.56 -11.57
CA GLN A 259 -3.97 8.15 -10.96
C GLN A 259 -3.96 9.67 -11.24
N ASP A 260 -4.33 10.05 -12.45
CA ASP A 260 -4.34 11.46 -12.90
C ASP A 260 -5.73 12.08 -12.68
N ARG A 261 -6.08 12.26 -11.42
CA ARG A 261 -7.40 12.74 -10.95
C ARG A 261 -7.35 13.31 -9.54
N ALA A 262 -8.36 14.09 -9.19
CA ALA A 262 -8.58 14.46 -7.78
C ALA A 262 -8.93 13.21 -6.96
N CYS A 263 -8.37 13.09 -5.77
CA CYS A 263 -8.61 11.95 -4.90
C CYS A 263 -8.79 12.42 -3.46
N VAL A 264 -9.90 12.04 -2.82
CA VAL A 264 -10.17 12.35 -1.40
C VAL A 264 -10.40 11.07 -0.62
N GLU A 265 -9.68 10.93 0.50
CA GLU A 265 -9.88 9.82 1.42
C GLU A 265 -11.16 10.03 2.23
N VAL A 266 -12.06 9.04 2.23
CA VAL A 266 -13.37 9.14 2.89
C VAL A 266 -13.44 8.39 4.20
N LEU A 267 -12.66 7.32 4.34
CA LEU A 267 -12.57 6.52 5.56
C LEU A 267 -11.24 5.77 5.60
N ARG A 268 -10.82 5.38 6.78
CA ARG A 268 -9.64 4.57 7.04
C ARG A 268 -9.99 3.32 7.85
N GLY A 269 -9.36 2.19 7.49
CA GLY A 269 -9.72 0.88 8.00
C GLY A 269 -10.82 0.19 7.17
N CYS A 270 -11.24 -1.00 7.61
CA CYS A 270 -12.28 -1.79 6.95
C CYS A 270 -13.09 -2.55 8.00
N VAL A 271 -14.42 -2.52 7.87
CA VAL A 271 -15.34 -3.26 8.76
C VAL A 271 -15.33 -4.76 8.51
N ARG A 272 -14.82 -5.18 7.34
CA ARG A 272 -14.79 -6.58 6.93
C ARG A 272 -13.65 -7.33 7.62
N GLY A 273 -13.74 -8.62 7.66
CA GLY A 273 -12.76 -9.48 8.34
C GLY A 273 -12.11 -10.48 7.38
N CYS A 274 -11.84 -10.08 6.13
CA CYS A 274 -11.15 -10.96 5.17
C CYS A 274 -9.80 -11.41 5.73
N ARG A 275 -9.59 -12.72 5.85
CA ARG A 275 -8.48 -13.33 6.58
C ARG A 275 -7.13 -13.23 5.88
N PHE A 276 -7.15 -12.98 4.59
CA PHE A 276 -5.95 -12.76 3.78
C PHE A 276 -5.50 -11.29 3.73
N CYS A 277 -6.40 -10.34 4.04
CA CYS A 277 -6.21 -8.95 3.74
C CYS A 277 -5.39 -8.24 4.82
N GLN A 278 -4.13 -7.93 4.53
CA GLN A 278 -3.24 -7.21 5.43
C GLN A 278 -3.75 -5.78 5.69
N ALA A 279 -4.13 -5.04 4.66
CA ALA A 279 -4.68 -3.69 4.81
C ALA A 279 -5.91 -3.66 5.74
N GLY A 280 -6.79 -4.68 5.65
CA GLY A 280 -7.95 -4.83 6.53
C GLY A 280 -7.59 -5.05 8.00
N GLN A 281 -6.35 -5.40 8.32
CA GLN A 281 -5.84 -5.53 9.69
C GLN A 281 -5.02 -4.29 10.08
N LEU A 282 -4.09 -3.86 9.22
CA LEU A 282 -3.18 -2.74 9.51
C LEU A 282 -3.88 -1.41 9.74
N TYR A 283 -4.96 -1.13 8.99
CA TYR A 283 -5.65 0.16 9.09
C TYR A 283 -6.81 0.17 10.11
N ARG A 284 -6.94 -0.86 10.96
CA ARG A 284 -7.86 -0.83 12.11
C ARG A 284 -7.37 0.15 13.18
N PRO A 285 -8.30 0.81 13.91
CA PRO A 285 -9.76 0.74 13.85
C PRO A 285 -10.35 1.44 12.63
N PHE A 286 -11.61 1.15 12.31
CA PHE A 286 -12.39 1.84 11.27
C PHE A 286 -12.75 3.25 11.72
N ARG A 287 -12.51 4.26 10.87
CA ARG A 287 -12.80 5.69 11.14
C ARG A 287 -13.25 6.35 9.84
N GLU A 288 -14.19 7.28 9.95
CA GLU A 288 -14.82 7.97 8.81
C GLU A 288 -14.57 9.46 8.87
N ARG A 289 -14.50 10.10 7.70
CA ARG A 289 -14.60 11.56 7.56
C ARG A 289 -16.04 12.00 7.44
N SER A 290 -16.32 13.22 7.88
CA SER A 290 -17.65 13.79 7.72
C SER A 290 -17.98 14.09 6.25
N PRO A 291 -19.22 13.85 5.80
CA PRO A 291 -19.64 14.11 4.42
C PRO A 291 -19.42 15.54 3.96
N LYS A 292 -19.56 16.51 4.88
CA LYS A 292 -19.34 17.92 4.58
C LYS A 292 -17.86 18.19 4.25
N LEU A 293 -16.93 17.71 5.10
CA LEU A 293 -15.49 17.91 4.87
C LEU A 293 -15.04 17.23 3.58
N ILE A 294 -15.55 16.02 3.28
CA ILE A 294 -15.27 15.33 2.02
C ILE A 294 -15.69 16.18 0.83
N SER A 295 -16.92 16.69 0.83
CA SER A 295 -17.46 17.47 -0.29
C SER A 295 -16.73 18.81 -0.47
N ASP A 296 -16.50 19.54 0.61
CA ASP A 296 -15.82 20.85 0.57
C ASP A 296 -14.38 20.69 0.06
N SER A 297 -13.62 19.72 0.61
CA SER A 297 -12.25 19.46 0.18
C SER A 297 -12.18 18.98 -1.27
N ALA A 298 -13.08 18.09 -1.69
CA ALA A 298 -13.15 17.61 -3.06
C ALA A 298 -13.39 18.74 -4.06
N ARG A 299 -14.34 19.63 -3.76
CA ARG A 299 -14.64 20.77 -4.62
C ARG A 299 -13.47 21.74 -4.72
N MET A 300 -12.83 22.05 -3.58
CA MET A 300 -11.65 22.91 -3.54
C MET A 300 -10.50 22.31 -4.36
N LEU A 301 -10.26 21.01 -4.16
CA LEU A 301 -9.20 20.29 -4.87
C LEU A 301 -9.41 20.30 -6.40
N CYS A 302 -10.63 19.99 -6.88
CA CYS A 302 -10.94 20.04 -8.32
C CYS A 302 -10.75 21.46 -8.89
N ARG A 303 -11.17 22.50 -8.17
CA ARG A 303 -11.02 23.89 -8.61
C ARG A 303 -9.57 24.35 -8.68
N ASN A 304 -8.76 23.97 -7.69
CA ASN A 304 -7.35 24.38 -7.60
C ASN A 304 -6.45 23.62 -8.59
N THR A 305 -6.78 22.37 -8.91
CA THR A 305 -5.99 21.51 -9.81
C THR A 305 -6.48 21.49 -11.25
N GLY A 306 -7.76 21.82 -11.49
CA GLY A 306 -8.40 21.70 -12.80
C GLY A 306 -8.80 20.27 -13.18
N TYR A 307 -8.74 19.32 -12.25
CA TYR A 307 -9.20 17.94 -12.51
C TYR A 307 -10.72 17.88 -12.70
N ASP A 308 -11.15 17.15 -13.74
CA ASP A 308 -12.55 16.87 -14.09
C ASP A 308 -13.02 15.46 -13.68
N GLU A 309 -12.16 14.70 -12.99
CA GLU A 309 -12.48 13.41 -12.36
C GLU A 309 -12.12 13.44 -10.88
N LEU A 310 -13.08 13.04 -10.04
CA LEU A 310 -12.93 12.89 -8.60
C LEU A 310 -13.07 11.42 -8.20
N SER A 311 -12.09 10.88 -7.48
CA SER A 311 -12.13 9.54 -6.88
C SER A 311 -12.25 9.60 -5.37
N LEU A 312 -13.13 8.77 -4.80
CA LEU A 312 -13.24 8.57 -3.36
C LEU A 312 -12.35 7.39 -2.94
N SER A 313 -11.31 7.67 -2.16
CA SER A 313 -10.33 6.66 -1.74
C SER A 313 -10.69 6.05 -0.40
N SER A 314 -10.73 4.72 -0.36
CA SER A 314 -10.80 3.92 0.87
C SER A 314 -10.61 2.43 0.58
N LEU A 315 -10.53 1.60 1.64
CA LEU A 315 -10.54 0.14 1.51
C LEU A 315 -11.93 -0.43 1.19
N SER A 316 -13.01 0.31 1.49
CA SER A 316 -14.39 -0.12 1.25
C SER A 316 -15.34 1.07 1.30
N THR A 317 -15.39 1.86 0.25
CA THR A 317 -16.21 3.10 0.19
C THR A 317 -17.69 2.83 0.43
N SER A 318 -18.21 1.70 -0.04
CA SER A 318 -19.60 1.30 0.16
C SER A 318 -19.97 0.94 1.61
N ASP A 319 -19.01 0.85 2.51
CA ASP A 319 -19.23 0.60 3.94
C ASP A 319 -19.26 1.89 4.78
N HIS A 320 -19.10 3.07 4.16
CA HIS A 320 -19.23 4.35 4.86
C HIS A 320 -20.67 4.55 5.36
N SER A 321 -20.83 4.87 6.65
CA SER A 321 -22.15 4.94 7.31
C SER A 321 -23.08 6.00 6.72
N ARG A 322 -22.50 7.03 6.07
CA ARG A 322 -23.22 8.17 5.48
C ARG A 322 -22.90 8.33 3.98
N LEU A 323 -22.76 7.23 3.25
CA LEU A 323 -22.40 7.26 1.82
C LEU A 323 -23.42 8.06 0.99
N GLU A 324 -24.71 7.90 1.26
CA GLU A 324 -25.75 8.64 0.54
C GLU A 324 -25.61 10.16 0.71
N ASP A 325 -25.34 10.63 1.95
CA ASP A 325 -25.08 12.05 2.21
C ASP A 325 -23.84 12.56 1.47
N ILE A 326 -22.78 11.74 1.39
CA ILE A 326 -21.56 12.10 0.62
C ILE A 326 -21.92 12.31 -0.86
N LEU A 327 -22.63 11.34 -1.44
CA LEU A 327 -23.01 11.40 -2.86
C LEU A 327 -23.93 12.56 -3.16
N ASP A 328 -24.90 12.83 -2.30
CA ASP A 328 -25.83 13.96 -2.46
C ASP A 328 -25.09 15.31 -2.36
N ASN A 329 -24.18 15.44 -1.39
CA ASN A 329 -23.33 16.64 -1.27
C ASN A 329 -22.43 16.84 -2.50
N LEU A 330 -21.80 15.76 -2.99
CA LEU A 330 -20.94 15.83 -4.19
C LEU A 330 -21.76 16.16 -5.44
N ASN A 331 -22.90 15.51 -5.65
CA ASN A 331 -23.77 15.74 -6.80
C ASN A 331 -24.36 17.16 -6.83
N SER A 332 -24.49 17.82 -5.68
CA SER A 332 -24.98 19.21 -5.61
C SER A 332 -24.15 20.22 -6.40
N TRP A 333 -22.89 19.92 -6.69
CA TRP A 333 -21.98 20.79 -7.43
C TRP A 333 -21.24 20.11 -8.58
N ALA A 334 -21.00 18.77 -8.50
CA ALA A 334 -20.16 18.06 -9.47
C ALA A 334 -20.71 18.15 -10.91
N GLU A 335 -22.03 18.08 -11.08
CA GLU A 335 -22.67 18.21 -12.41
C GLU A 335 -22.48 19.62 -12.99
N SER A 336 -22.67 20.68 -12.18
CA SER A 336 -22.47 22.06 -12.62
C SER A 336 -21.01 22.41 -12.90
N ASP A 337 -20.09 21.82 -12.15
CA ASP A 337 -18.65 22.03 -12.29
C ASP A 337 -18.03 21.03 -13.32
N HIS A 338 -18.86 20.18 -13.98
CA HIS A 338 -18.47 19.15 -14.97
C HIS A 338 -17.46 18.12 -14.44
N VAL A 339 -17.54 17.75 -13.16
CA VAL A 339 -16.68 16.77 -12.52
C VAL A 339 -17.34 15.40 -12.49
N SER A 340 -16.65 14.37 -12.99
CA SER A 340 -17.11 12.98 -12.93
C SER A 340 -16.72 12.33 -11.60
N LEU A 341 -17.64 11.50 -11.05
CA LEU A 341 -17.40 10.79 -9.80
C LEU A 341 -16.97 9.34 -10.06
N SER A 342 -15.91 8.89 -9.39
CA SER A 342 -15.39 7.53 -9.46
C SER A 342 -15.38 6.88 -8.06
N LEU A 343 -15.95 5.69 -7.95
CA LEU A 343 -16.00 4.90 -6.71
C LEU A 343 -15.26 3.57 -6.92
N PRO A 344 -13.93 3.52 -6.79
CA PRO A 344 -13.14 2.35 -7.16
C PRO A 344 -13.33 1.14 -6.24
N SER A 345 -13.67 1.36 -4.97
CA SER A 345 -13.74 0.30 -3.93
C SER A 345 -15.17 -0.12 -3.61
N LEU A 346 -15.98 -0.37 -4.64
CA LEU A 346 -17.34 -0.87 -4.47
C LEU A 346 -17.35 -2.39 -4.27
N ARG A 347 -18.01 -2.83 -3.21
CA ARG A 347 -18.28 -4.25 -2.99
C ARG A 347 -19.57 -4.67 -3.71
N VAL A 348 -19.57 -5.88 -4.24
CA VAL A 348 -20.72 -6.41 -4.97
C VAL A 348 -21.96 -6.58 -4.10
N ASP A 349 -21.80 -6.87 -2.80
CA ASP A 349 -22.90 -7.01 -1.84
C ASP A 349 -23.62 -5.69 -1.52
N ASN A 350 -22.93 -4.55 -1.65
CA ASN A 350 -23.46 -3.20 -1.46
C ASN A 350 -23.76 -2.48 -2.79
N PHE A 351 -23.64 -3.16 -3.93
CA PHE A 351 -23.92 -2.58 -5.25
C PHE A 351 -25.45 -2.48 -5.46
N SER A 352 -25.96 -1.26 -5.63
CA SER A 352 -27.38 -0.96 -5.81
C SER A 352 -27.62 -0.10 -7.05
N GLN A 353 -28.85 -0.12 -7.57
CA GLN A 353 -29.26 0.70 -8.70
C GLN A 353 -29.14 2.20 -8.37
N SER A 354 -29.58 2.62 -7.17
CA SER A 354 -29.44 4.02 -6.71
C SER A 354 -27.99 4.48 -6.72
N LEU A 355 -27.05 3.62 -6.31
CA LEU A 355 -25.62 3.94 -6.34
C LEU A 355 -25.10 4.12 -7.77
N VAL A 356 -25.53 3.27 -8.71
CA VAL A 356 -25.15 3.38 -10.12
C VAL A 356 -25.71 4.67 -10.72
N GLU A 357 -26.96 4.97 -10.51
CA GLU A 357 -27.61 6.21 -10.99
C GLU A 357 -26.92 7.47 -10.49
N LYS A 358 -26.50 7.49 -9.19
CA LYS A 358 -25.80 8.64 -8.60
C LYS A 358 -24.36 8.82 -9.12
N THR A 359 -23.70 7.74 -9.58
CA THR A 359 -22.27 7.77 -9.97
C THR A 359 -22.05 7.82 -11.47
N THR A 360 -23.02 7.43 -12.31
CA THR A 360 -22.85 7.31 -13.77
C THR A 360 -23.35 8.51 -14.56
N LYS A 361 -23.77 9.60 -13.91
CA LYS A 361 -24.35 10.77 -14.58
C LYS A 361 -23.42 11.41 -15.61
N VAL A 362 -22.10 11.42 -15.37
CA VAL A 362 -21.14 12.08 -16.26
C VAL A 362 -20.39 11.08 -17.15
N ARG A 363 -19.89 9.94 -16.60
CA ARG A 363 -19.14 8.93 -17.37
C ARG A 363 -19.28 7.53 -16.74
N LYS A 364 -19.44 6.49 -17.59
CA LYS A 364 -19.41 5.08 -17.16
C LYS A 364 -17.96 4.60 -17.07
N SER A 365 -17.54 4.14 -15.89
CA SER A 365 -16.24 3.48 -15.67
C SER A 365 -16.38 1.95 -15.83
N GLY A 366 -15.25 1.25 -15.98
CA GLY A 366 -15.23 -0.22 -15.98
C GLY A 366 -15.70 -0.80 -14.65
N LEU A 367 -16.44 -1.92 -14.68
CA LEU A 367 -16.97 -2.57 -13.49
C LEU A 367 -16.10 -3.73 -13.06
N THR A 368 -15.72 -3.73 -11.77
CA THR A 368 -14.86 -4.77 -11.19
C THR A 368 -15.48 -5.29 -9.89
N PHE A 369 -15.57 -6.61 -9.77
CA PHE A 369 -16.02 -7.29 -8.56
C PHE A 369 -14.96 -8.26 -8.05
N ALA A 370 -14.72 -8.24 -6.75
CA ALA A 370 -13.75 -9.08 -6.07
C ALA A 370 -14.48 -10.26 -5.37
N ALA A 371 -14.67 -11.36 -6.09
CA ALA A 371 -15.20 -12.60 -5.52
C ALA A 371 -14.15 -13.35 -4.67
N GLU A 372 -12.87 -13.22 -5.03
CA GLU A 372 -11.65 -13.74 -4.42
C GLU A 372 -11.51 -15.26 -4.49
N ALA A 373 -12.58 -16.05 -4.44
CA ALA A 373 -12.56 -17.51 -4.53
C ALA A 373 -13.70 -18.05 -5.38
N GLY A 374 -13.47 -19.19 -6.05
CA GLY A 374 -14.41 -19.79 -7.00
C GLY A 374 -15.63 -20.43 -6.34
N THR A 375 -15.48 -21.00 -5.14
CA THR A 375 -16.57 -21.70 -4.44
C THR A 375 -17.03 -20.95 -3.19
N GLN A 376 -18.26 -21.19 -2.73
CA GLN A 376 -18.77 -20.63 -1.49
C GLN A 376 -17.94 -21.12 -0.29
N ARG A 377 -17.60 -22.42 -0.25
CA ARG A 377 -16.74 -22.98 0.80
C ARG A 377 -15.47 -22.17 0.97
N LEU A 378 -14.75 -21.90 -0.12
CA LEU A 378 -13.48 -21.19 -0.04
C LEU A 378 -13.69 -19.69 0.25
N ARG A 379 -14.79 -19.07 -0.21
CA ARG A 379 -15.19 -17.72 0.22
C ARG A 379 -15.43 -17.64 1.72
N ASP A 380 -15.99 -18.69 2.34
CA ASP A 380 -16.20 -18.77 3.78
C ASP A 380 -14.87 -18.97 4.54
N VAL A 381 -13.96 -19.80 4.02
CA VAL A 381 -12.58 -19.96 4.56
C VAL A 381 -11.87 -18.61 4.65
N ILE A 382 -11.90 -17.82 3.59
CA ILE A 382 -11.24 -16.51 3.55
C ILE A 382 -12.06 -15.38 4.20
N ASN A 383 -13.26 -15.70 4.72
CA ASN A 383 -14.20 -14.74 5.32
C ASN A 383 -14.56 -13.57 4.38
N LYS A 384 -14.75 -13.86 3.09
CA LYS A 384 -15.12 -12.80 2.12
C LYS A 384 -16.54 -12.30 2.33
N ASN A 385 -17.43 -13.14 2.86
CA ASN A 385 -18.85 -12.82 3.09
C ASN A 385 -19.56 -12.29 1.83
N VAL A 386 -19.34 -12.95 0.70
CA VAL A 386 -19.99 -12.69 -0.59
C VAL A 386 -20.57 -14.00 -1.12
N THR A 387 -21.87 -14.01 -1.47
CA THR A 387 -22.55 -15.17 -2.05
C THR A 387 -22.70 -15.05 -3.57
N TRP A 388 -23.05 -16.14 -4.24
CA TRP A 388 -23.33 -16.13 -5.67
C TRP A 388 -24.52 -15.19 -5.98
N GLU A 389 -25.59 -15.23 -5.18
CA GLU A 389 -26.79 -14.40 -5.37
C GLU A 389 -26.46 -12.89 -5.34
N GLN A 390 -25.48 -12.51 -4.52
CA GLN A 390 -25.00 -11.13 -4.48
C GLN A 390 -24.21 -10.75 -5.73
N ILE A 391 -23.34 -11.66 -6.24
CA ILE A 391 -22.60 -11.47 -7.48
C ILE A 391 -23.59 -11.38 -8.66
N GLU A 392 -24.55 -12.32 -8.73
CA GLU A 392 -25.60 -12.34 -9.74
C GLU A 392 -26.40 -11.04 -9.74
N ARG A 393 -26.87 -10.60 -8.57
CA ARG A 393 -27.62 -9.33 -8.43
C ARG A 393 -26.82 -8.14 -8.92
N GLY A 394 -25.55 -8.03 -8.51
CA GLY A 394 -24.66 -6.94 -8.94
C GLY A 394 -24.44 -6.91 -10.45
N CYS A 395 -24.18 -8.08 -11.05
CA CYS A 395 -24.02 -8.24 -12.50
C CYS A 395 -25.33 -7.94 -13.24
N ARG A 396 -26.48 -8.36 -12.71
CA ARG A 396 -27.81 -8.09 -13.29
C ARG A 396 -28.08 -6.59 -13.35
N ILE A 397 -27.89 -5.85 -12.26
CA ILE A 397 -28.00 -4.40 -12.22
C ILE A 397 -27.09 -3.77 -13.28
N ALA A 398 -25.80 -4.14 -13.30
CA ALA A 398 -24.84 -3.60 -14.23
C ALA A 398 -25.24 -3.81 -15.70
N PHE A 399 -25.67 -5.01 -16.06
CA PHE A 399 -26.05 -5.32 -17.44
C PHE A 399 -27.35 -4.64 -17.86
N SER A 400 -28.30 -4.48 -16.95
CA SER A 400 -29.53 -3.69 -17.20
C SER A 400 -29.21 -2.20 -17.43
N GLU A 401 -28.20 -1.68 -16.73
CA GLU A 401 -27.68 -0.32 -16.94
C GLU A 401 -26.76 -0.16 -18.17
N GLY A 402 -26.63 -1.21 -18.97
CA GLY A 402 -25.96 -1.16 -20.26
C GLY A 402 -24.47 -1.47 -20.24
N TYR A 403 -23.94 -2.01 -19.14
CA TYR A 403 -22.57 -2.54 -19.14
C TYR A 403 -22.50 -3.81 -19.98
N THR A 404 -21.36 -4.00 -20.66
CA THR A 404 -21.07 -5.18 -21.47
C THR A 404 -19.77 -5.86 -21.09
N SER A 405 -19.06 -5.34 -20.07
CA SER A 405 -17.84 -5.94 -19.55
C SER A 405 -17.84 -5.93 -18.02
N VAL A 406 -17.38 -7.04 -17.46
CA VAL A 406 -17.17 -7.19 -16.01
C VAL A 406 -15.80 -7.83 -15.77
N LYS A 407 -15.04 -7.29 -14.82
CA LYS A 407 -13.79 -7.89 -14.35
C LYS A 407 -14.03 -8.53 -12.98
N LEU A 408 -13.62 -9.79 -12.85
CA LEU A 408 -13.72 -10.56 -11.61
C LEU A 408 -12.32 -10.82 -11.07
N TYR A 409 -12.06 -10.41 -9.84
CA TYR A 409 -10.81 -10.72 -9.13
C TYR A 409 -10.93 -12.02 -8.34
N PHE A 410 -9.89 -12.85 -8.44
CA PHE A 410 -9.72 -14.08 -7.70
C PHE A 410 -8.30 -14.21 -7.18
N MET A 411 -8.10 -15.08 -6.20
CA MET A 411 -6.80 -15.54 -5.73
C MET A 411 -6.66 -17.06 -5.94
N MET A 412 -5.42 -17.52 -6.07
CA MET A 412 -5.01 -18.91 -6.22
C MET A 412 -3.92 -19.23 -5.19
N GLY A 413 -3.91 -20.46 -4.66
CA GLY A 413 -3.00 -20.87 -3.60
C GLY A 413 -3.51 -20.54 -2.20
N LEU A 414 -4.80 -20.32 -2.04
CA LEU A 414 -5.45 -20.04 -0.75
C LEU A 414 -5.38 -21.25 0.19
N PRO A 415 -5.32 -21.03 1.52
CA PRO A 415 -5.37 -22.13 2.48
C PRO A 415 -6.60 -23.02 2.27
N THR A 416 -6.43 -24.35 2.30
CA THR A 416 -7.44 -25.39 2.06
C THR A 416 -8.02 -25.44 0.64
N GLU A 417 -7.43 -24.73 -0.31
CA GLU A 417 -7.88 -24.72 -1.71
C GLU A 417 -7.74 -26.08 -2.37
N THR A 418 -8.73 -26.46 -3.17
CA THR A 418 -8.76 -27.69 -3.97
C THR A 418 -8.90 -27.38 -5.47
N MET A 419 -8.71 -28.38 -6.33
CA MET A 419 -8.91 -28.20 -7.77
C MET A 419 -10.37 -27.89 -8.14
N GLU A 420 -11.33 -28.29 -7.30
CA GLU A 420 -12.73 -27.90 -7.45
C GLU A 420 -12.92 -26.39 -7.24
N ASP A 421 -12.20 -25.80 -6.29
CA ASP A 421 -12.24 -24.33 -6.07
C ASP A 421 -11.66 -23.57 -7.27
N ILE A 422 -10.59 -24.11 -7.88
CA ILE A 422 -10.00 -23.54 -9.10
C ILE A 422 -10.99 -23.63 -10.28
N LYS A 423 -11.65 -24.79 -10.47
CA LYS A 423 -12.72 -24.93 -11.48
C LYS A 423 -13.86 -23.95 -11.22
N GLY A 424 -14.23 -23.75 -9.94
CA GLY A 424 -15.26 -22.80 -9.53
C GLY A 424 -15.01 -21.36 -9.99
N ILE A 425 -13.75 -20.95 -10.23
CA ILE A 425 -13.41 -19.65 -10.84
C ILE A 425 -13.96 -19.56 -12.26
N ALA A 426 -13.70 -20.60 -13.08
CA ALA A 426 -14.20 -20.69 -14.46
C ALA A 426 -15.73 -20.78 -14.50
N ASP A 427 -16.32 -21.60 -13.61
CA ASP A 427 -17.76 -21.77 -13.49
C ASP A 427 -18.46 -20.46 -13.11
N THR A 428 -17.91 -19.68 -12.16
CA THR A 428 -18.45 -18.37 -11.78
C THR A 428 -18.43 -17.40 -12.97
N ALA A 429 -17.34 -17.35 -13.72
CA ALA A 429 -17.25 -16.48 -14.90
C ALA A 429 -18.23 -16.91 -16.01
N GLN A 430 -18.43 -18.23 -16.22
CA GLN A 430 -19.40 -18.74 -17.18
C GLN A 430 -20.83 -18.40 -16.76
N GLN A 431 -21.17 -18.53 -15.48
CA GLN A 431 -22.48 -18.13 -14.95
C GLN A 431 -22.77 -16.65 -15.19
N VAL A 432 -21.75 -15.76 -15.06
CA VAL A 432 -21.90 -14.32 -15.37
C VAL A 432 -22.11 -14.10 -16.88
N VAL A 433 -21.43 -14.86 -17.75
CA VAL A 433 -21.68 -14.83 -19.21
C VAL A 433 -23.12 -15.25 -19.52
N ASP A 434 -23.57 -16.34 -18.92
CA ASP A 434 -24.92 -16.90 -19.17
C ASP A 434 -26.00 -15.94 -18.67
N LEU A 435 -25.80 -15.36 -17.49
CA LEU A 435 -26.68 -14.35 -16.89
C LEU A 435 -26.94 -13.18 -17.84
N PHE A 436 -25.91 -12.65 -18.54
CA PHE A 436 -26.08 -11.55 -19.49
C PHE A 436 -27.15 -11.85 -20.53
N TYR A 437 -27.20 -13.08 -21.03
CA TYR A 437 -28.16 -13.47 -22.07
C TYR A 437 -29.58 -13.69 -21.54
N THR A 438 -29.78 -13.80 -20.23
CA THR A 438 -31.12 -13.88 -19.62
C THR A 438 -31.78 -12.52 -19.41
N ILE A 439 -31.05 -11.41 -19.52
CA ILE A 439 -31.53 -10.06 -19.22
C ILE A 439 -32.24 -9.46 -20.43
N PRO A 440 -33.55 -9.14 -20.34
CA PRO A 440 -34.32 -8.61 -21.46
C PRO A 440 -33.79 -7.25 -21.98
N ASP A 441 -33.40 -6.36 -21.07
CA ASP A 441 -33.01 -4.97 -21.33
C ASP A 441 -31.50 -4.80 -21.60
N ARG A 442 -30.76 -5.92 -21.76
CA ARG A 442 -29.34 -5.85 -22.10
C ARG A 442 -29.08 -5.12 -23.41
N PRO A 443 -27.89 -4.53 -23.61
CA PRO A 443 -27.50 -3.90 -24.87
C PRO A 443 -27.64 -4.85 -26.06
N LYS A 444 -28.54 -4.53 -26.99
CA LYS A 444 -28.77 -5.33 -28.19
C LYS A 444 -27.61 -5.14 -29.19
N GLY A 445 -27.21 -6.23 -29.86
CA GLY A 445 -26.12 -6.22 -30.85
C GLY A 445 -24.71 -6.21 -30.26
N LYS A 446 -24.56 -6.18 -28.92
CA LYS A 446 -23.26 -6.28 -28.24
C LYS A 446 -23.15 -7.61 -27.47
N GLY A 447 -21.98 -8.22 -27.50
CA GLY A 447 -21.64 -9.38 -26.65
C GLY A 447 -21.15 -8.94 -25.29
N VAL A 448 -21.14 -9.87 -24.32
CA VAL A 448 -20.50 -9.67 -23.01
C VAL A 448 -19.03 -10.08 -23.07
N GLN A 449 -18.18 -9.37 -22.30
CA GLN A 449 -16.80 -9.75 -22.01
C GLN A 449 -16.62 -9.89 -20.51
N VAL A 450 -16.26 -11.07 -20.03
CA VAL A 450 -15.88 -11.32 -18.64
C VAL A 450 -14.37 -11.48 -18.57
N THR A 451 -13.70 -10.73 -17.72
CA THR A 451 -12.26 -10.88 -17.48
C THR A 451 -12.04 -11.45 -16.08
N ILE A 452 -11.46 -12.63 -16.01
CA ILE A 452 -10.92 -13.22 -14.78
C ILE A 452 -9.52 -12.65 -14.58
N SER A 453 -9.23 -12.09 -13.40
CA SER A 453 -7.88 -11.68 -12.99
C SER A 453 -7.51 -12.43 -11.72
N VAL A 454 -6.47 -13.25 -11.78
CA VAL A 454 -6.04 -14.13 -10.67
C VAL A 454 -4.71 -13.68 -10.14
N ALA A 455 -4.66 -13.38 -8.82
CA ALA A 455 -3.42 -13.17 -8.09
C ALA A 455 -2.99 -14.45 -7.37
N CYS A 456 -1.69 -14.66 -7.19
CA CYS A 456 -1.20 -15.70 -6.30
C CYS A 456 -1.35 -15.21 -4.85
N PHE A 457 -1.84 -16.07 -3.97
CA PHE A 457 -1.93 -15.77 -2.54
C PHE A 457 -0.53 -15.69 -1.91
N VAL A 458 -0.30 -14.64 -1.13
CA VAL A 458 0.90 -14.45 -0.33
C VAL A 458 0.48 -14.30 1.13
N PRO A 459 0.96 -15.17 2.05
CA PRO A 459 0.71 -15.01 3.49
C PRO A 459 1.43 -13.75 4.00
N LYS A 460 0.66 -12.77 4.48
CA LYS A 460 1.19 -11.50 4.96
C LYS A 460 1.22 -11.44 6.50
N PRO A 461 2.18 -10.71 7.09
CA PRO A 461 2.22 -10.39 8.52
C PRO A 461 0.90 -9.79 9.02
N ASP A 462 0.61 -9.98 10.30
CA ASP A 462 -0.57 -9.42 10.99
C ASP A 462 -1.91 -9.87 10.41
N THR A 463 -1.94 -10.94 9.60
CA THR A 463 -3.17 -11.55 9.10
C THR A 463 -3.41 -12.92 9.73
N PRO A 464 -4.67 -13.40 9.81
CA PRO A 464 -4.95 -14.77 10.21
C PRO A 464 -4.19 -15.81 9.39
N PHE A 465 -3.87 -15.52 8.15
CA PHE A 465 -3.14 -16.43 7.26
C PHE A 465 -1.61 -16.28 7.32
N GLN A 466 -1.06 -15.46 8.21
CA GLN A 466 0.39 -15.42 8.44
C GLN A 466 0.96 -16.78 8.87
N PHE A 467 0.13 -17.63 9.50
CA PHE A 467 0.53 -18.97 9.95
C PHE A 467 0.65 -19.99 8.81
N CYS A 468 0.08 -19.69 7.63
CA CYS A 468 0.11 -20.58 6.49
C CYS A 468 1.46 -20.58 5.77
N ALA A 469 1.83 -21.72 5.20
CA ALA A 469 2.81 -21.77 4.12
C ALA A 469 2.22 -21.14 2.86
N GLN A 470 3.05 -20.55 2.02
CA GLN A 470 2.70 -20.19 0.66
C GLN A 470 2.67 -21.47 -0.21
N ASP A 471 1.83 -21.47 -1.21
CA ASP A 471 1.83 -22.58 -2.18
C ASP A 471 3.12 -22.57 -3.02
N ARG A 472 3.66 -23.76 -3.32
CA ARG A 472 4.88 -23.87 -4.14
C ARG A 472 4.63 -23.40 -5.56
N ARG A 473 5.67 -22.86 -6.18
CA ARG A 473 5.61 -22.32 -7.54
C ARG A 473 5.05 -23.34 -8.54
N GLU A 474 5.49 -24.59 -8.46
CA GLU A 474 5.05 -25.68 -9.34
C GLU A 474 3.55 -25.94 -9.17
N SER A 475 3.05 -25.95 -7.94
CA SER A 475 1.62 -26.10 -7.63
C SER A 475 0.80 -24.93 -8.20
N LEU A 476 1.28 -23.69 -8.06
CA LEU A 476 0.61 -22.52 -8.64
C LEU A 476 0.54 -22.62 -10.16
N GLN A 477 1.61 -23.05 -10.82
CA GLN A 477 1.64 -23.25 -12.28
C GLN A 477 0.70 -24.37 -12.74
N GLU A 478 0.60 -25.46 -11.99
CA GLU A 478 -0.37 -26.53 -12.27
C GLU A 478 -1.81 -26.02 -12.16
N LYS A 479 -2.13 -25.28 -11.11
CA LYS A 479 -3.44 -24.66 -10.92
C LYS A 479 -3.77 -23.66 -12.02
N GLN A 480 -2.81 -22.83 -12.46
CA GLN A 480 -2.98 -21.90 -13.59
C GLN A 480 -3.31 -22.65 -14.88
N LYS A 481 -2.55 -23.72 -15.21
CA LYS A 481 -2.82 -24.56 -16.39
C LYS A 481 -4.21 -25.21 -16.30
N TYR A 482 -4.57 -25.71 -15.13
CA TYR A 482 -5.89 -26.32 -14.92
C TYR A 482 -7.02 -25.30 -15.08
N LEU A 483 -6.90 -24.10 -14.52
CA LEU A 483 -7.88 -23.02 -14.73
C LEU A 483 -8.08 -22.72 -16.21
N LEU A 484 -6.99 -22.59 -16.96
CA LEU A 484 -7.07 -22.34 -18.41
C LEU A 484 -7.79 -23.47 -19.15
N SER A 485 -7.59 -24.72 -18.73
CA SER A 485 -8.28 -25.89 -19.32
C SER A 485 -9.79 -25.95 -19.03
N CYS A 486 -10.24 -25.26 -17.94
CA CYS A 486 -11.66 -25.18 -17.57
C CYS A 486 -12.41 -24.05 -18.31
N VAL A 487 -11.70 -23.10 -18.92
CA VAL A 487 -12.31 -21.96 -19.63
C VAL A 487 -12.51 -22.27 -21.10
N HIS A 488 -13.75 -22.46 -21.52
CA HIS A 488 -14.09 -22.83 -22.92
C HIS A 488 -14.70 -21.67 -23.72
N SER A 489 -15.24 -20.66 -23.05
CA SER A 489 -15.93 -19.55 -23.71
C SER A 489 -14.96 -18.46 -24.20
N ARG A 490 -15.05 -18.10 -25.49
CA ARG A 490 -14.30 -16.95 -26.06
C ARG A 490 -14.69 -15.60 -25.45
N LYS A 491 -15.75 -15.55 -24.63
CA LYS A 491 -16.21 -14.35 -23.90
C LYS A 491 -15.53 -14.18 -22.56
N ILE A 492 -14.72 -15.16 -22.16
CA ILE A 492 -13.95 -15.13 -20.92
C ILE A 492 -12.48 -14.96 -21.27
N LYS A 493 -11.87 -13.91 -20.74
CA LYS A 493 -10.43 -13.67 -20.78
C LYS A 493 -9.85 -13.97 -19.41
N VAL A 494 -8.71 -14.69 -19.35
CA VAL A 494 -7.98 -14.99 -18.12
C VAL A 494 -6.66 -14.23 -18.12
N ASN A 495 -6.42 -13.47 -17.07
CA ASN A 495 -5.13 -12.86 -16.73
C ASN A 495 -4.69 -13.41 -15.37
N TYR A 496 -3.42 -13.73 -15.21
CA TYR A 496 -2.85 -14.15 -13.92
C TYR A 496 -1.48 -13.54 -13.71
N HIS A 497 -1.10 -13.39 -12.43
CA HIS A 497 0.21 -12.87 -12.07
C HIS A 497 1.29 -13.95 -12.20
N ASP A 498 2.53 -13.53 -12.46
CA ASP A 498 3.68 -14.40 -12.43
C ASP A 498 3.90 -14.98 -11.03
N SER A 499 4.13 -16.30 -10.94
CA SER A 499 4.34 -16.97 -9.67
C SER A 499 5.70 -16.68 -9.03
N THR A 500 6.72 -16.31 -9.82
CA THR A 500 8.07 -16.02 -9.31
C THR A 500 8.11 -14.75 -8.48
N THR A 501 7.42 -13.70 -8.95
CA THR A 501 7.28 -12.42 -8.21
C THR A 501 6.58 -12.66 -6.88
N SER A 502 5.48 -13.45 -6.90
CA SER A 502 4.70 -13.75 -5.68
C SER A 502 5.47 -14.60 -4.67
N VAL A 503 6.33 -15.51 -5.15
CA VAL A 503 7.21 -16.31 -4.27
C VAL A 503 8.22 -15.40 -3.55
N LEU A 504 8.89 -14.51 -4.27
CA LEU A 504 9.85 -13.58 -3.67
C LEU A 504 9.17 -12.60 -2.69
N GLU A 505 7.98 -12.10 -3.05
CA GLU A 505 7.15 -11.29 -2.16
C GLU A 505 6.87 -12.03 -0.84
N GLY A 506 6.52 -13.33 -0.91
CA GLY A 506 6.27 -14.16 0.27
C GLY A 506 7.50 -14.34 1.16
N VAL A 507 8.69 -14.42 0.57
CA VAL A 507 9.95 -14.48 1.32
C VAL A 507 10.16 -13.19 2.12
N PHE A 508 10.01 -12.02 1.49
CA PHE A 508 10.22 -10.74 2.17
C PHE A 508 9.11 -10.42 3.17
N ALA A 509 7.86 -10.74 2.83
CA ALA A 509 6.73 -10.53 3.74
C ALA A 509 6.90 -11.25 5.08
N LYS A 510 7.51 -12.45 5.08
CA LYS A 510 7.79 -13.24 6.29
C LYS A 510 9.26 -13.20 6.72
N GLY A 511 10.04 -12.35 6.09
CA GLY A 511 11.48 -12.25 6.29
C GLY A 511 11.90 -11.67 7.63
N ASP A 512 13.11 -11.94 8.02
CA ASP A 512 13.77 -11.38 9.20
C ASP A 512 15.01 -10.52 8.79
N ARG A 513 15.72 -9.98 9.79
CA ARG A 513 16.85 -9.06 9.58
C ARG A 513 17.97 -9.64 8.72
N ARG A 514 18.15 -10.96 8.70
CA ARG A 514 19.16 -11.62 7.86
C ARG A 514 18.95 -11.39 6.37
N LEU A 515 17.70 -11.10 5.93
CA LEU A 515 17.40 -10.80 4.53
C LEU A 515 18.00 -9.48 4.05
N GLY A 516 18.37 -8.56 4.93
CA GLY A 516 19.09 -7.34 4.55
C GLY A 516 20.35 -7.63 3.73
N ARG A 517 21.12 -8.66 4.10
CA ARG A 517 22.30 -9.09 3.32
C ARG A 517 21.94 -9.61 1.93
N VAL A 518 20.82 -10.33 1.81
CA VAL A 518 20.35 -10.86 0.52
C VAL A 518 19.91 -9.71 -0.39
N ILE A 519 19.15 -8.75 0.16
CA ILE A 519 18.68 -7.56 -0.58
C ILE A 519 19.88 -6.75 -1.10
N GLU A 520 20.88 -6.50 -0.25
CA GLU A 520 22.10 -5.78 -0.63
C GLU A 520 22.87 -6.56 -1.70
N THR A 521 23.06 -7.88 -1.54
CA THR A 521 23.75 -8.72 -2.51
C THR A 521 23.02 -8.74 -3.86
N ALA A 522 21.69 -8.86 -3.86
CA ALA A 522 20.91 -8.82 -5.09
C ALA A 522 21.04 -7.45 -5.78
N PHE A 523 21.00 -6.37 -5.01
CA PHE A 523 21.23 -5.02 -5.52
C PHE A 523 22.63 -4.86 -6.14
N GLU A 524 23.70 -5.31 -5.46
CA GLU A 524 25.06 -5.27 -6.00
C GLU A 524 25.21 -6.14 -7.28
N ASN A 525 24.44 -7.21 -7.39
CA ASN A 525 24.33 -8.03 -8.60
C ASN A 525 23.47 -7.37 -9.69
N GLY A 526 22.92 -6.17 -9.45
CA GLY A 526 22.18 -5.36 -10.41
C GLY A 526 20.66 -5.53 -10.40
N SER A 527 20.06 -6.03 -9.29
CA SER A 527 18.61 -5.98 -9.09
C SER A 527 18.16 -4.57 -8.76
N PHE A 528 17.21 -4.05 -9.51
CA PHE A 528 16.46 -2.83 -9.25
C PHE A 528 15.23 -2.82 -10.17
N PHE A 529 14.18 -2.08 -9.84
CA PHE A 529 12.88 -2.13 -10.50
C PHE A 529 12.26 -3.53 -10.54
N ASP A 530 12.44 -4.32 -9.46
CA ASP A 530 11.88 -5.67 -9.37
C ASP A 530 10.34 -5.69 -9.37
N THR A 531 9.68 -4.54 -9.23
CA THR A 531 8.23 -4.34 -9.43
C THR A 531 7.81 -4.36 -10.92
N TRP A 532 8.76 -4.24 -11.84
CA TRP A 532 8.55 -4.17 -13.28
C TRP A 532 9.01 -5.46 -13.96
N GLU A 533 8.08 -6.15 -14.65
CA GLU A 533 8.30 -7.47 -15.26
C GLU A 533 9.56 -7.51 -16.15
N GLU A 534 9.83 -6.43 -16.90
CA GLU A 534 10.96 -6.32 -17.81
C GLU A 534 12.35 -6.22 -17.11
N TYR A 535 12.38 -5.86 -15.82
CA TYR A 535 13.62 -5.74 -15.02
C TYR A 535 13.76 -6.83 -13.97
N PHE A 536 12.65 -7.48 -13.62
CA PHE A 536 12.64 -8.55 -12.63
C PHE A 536 13.46 -9.75 -13.09
N ASN A 537 14.43 -10.17 -12.29
CA ASN A 537 15.27 -11.33 -12.58
C ASN A 537 15.31 -12.28 -11.37
N TYR A 538 14.51 -13.35 -11.43
CA TYR A 538 14.41 -14.31 -10.34
C TYR A 538 15.71 -15.05 -10.05
N ASP A 539 16.48 -15.43 -11.09
CA ASP A 539 17.72 -16.18 -10.93
C ASP A 539 18.79 -15.38 -10.18
N ARG A 540 18.82 -14.05 -10.39
CA ARG A 540 19.70 -13.13 -9.64
C ARG A 540 19.39 -13.14 -8.14
N TRP A 541 18.13 -13.22 -7.76
CA TRP A 541 17.71 -13.34 -6.37
C TRP A 541 18.11 -14.70 -5.77
N ILE A 542 17.93 -15.79 -6.51
CA ILE A 542 18.35 -17.14 -6.06
C ILE A 542 19.87 -17.20 -5.85
N GLU A 543 20.66 -16.57 -6.72
CA GLU A 543 22.11 -16.45 -6.55
C GLU A 543 22.48 -15.64 -5.30
N ALA A 544 21.77 -14.53 -5.02
CA ALA A 544 21.97 -13.74 -3.82
C ALA A 544 21.67 -14.53 -2.55
N PHE A 545 20.57 -15.27 -2.51
CA PHE A 545 20.24 -16.18 -1.40
C PHE A 545 21.33 -17.21 -1.17
N LYS A 546 21.78 -17.86 -2.24
CA LYS A 546 22.84 -18.87 -2.19
C LYS A 546 24.17 -18.28 -1.69
N SER A 547 24.54 -17.10 -2.19
CA SER A 547 25.78 -16.41 -1.79
C SER A 547 25.77 -16.02 -0.31
N CYS A 548 24.59 -15.69 0.23
CA CYS A 548 24.41 -15.38 1.65
C CYS A 548 24.24 -16.60 2.55
N GLY A 549 24.13 -17.82 1.99
CA GLY A 549 23.87 -19.04 2.74
C GLY A 549 22.49 -19.06 3.40
N ILE A 550 21.49 -18.42 2.80
CA ILE A 550 20.12 -18.30 3.30
C ILE A 550 19.19 -19.10 2.39
N ASP A 551 18.35 -19.95 2.98
CA ASP A 551 17.34 -20.71 2.26
C ASP A 551 16.02 -19.89 2.18
N PRO A 552 15.57 -19.45 0.98
CA PRO A 552 14.30 -18.74 0.85
C PRO A 552 13.09 -19.58 1.26
N ASP A 553 13.13 -20.92 1.08
CA ASP A 553 12.05 -21.84 1.45
C ASP A 553 11.72 -21.81 2.96
N PHE A 554 12.70 -21.43 3.79
CA PHE A 554 12.51 -21.26 5.23
C PHE A 554 11.46 -20.19 5.56
N TYR A 555 11.34 -19.15 4.76
CA TYR A 555 10.45 -18.02 5.03
C TYR A 555 9.03 -18.25 4.47
N ASN A 556 8.89 -18.63 3.20
CA ASN A 556 7.59 -18.65 2.54
C ASN A 556 6.91 -20.03 2.55
N TYR A 557 7.67 -21.14 2.43
CA TYR A 557 7.08 -22.49 2.33
C TYR A 557 6.93 -23.22 3.67
N ARG A 558 7.31 -22.57 4.75
CA ARG A 558 7.11 -23.08 6.11
C ARG A 558 5.86 -22.48 6.74
N ALA A 559 4.99 -23.31 7.30
CA ALA A 559 3.93 -22.86 8.19
C ALA A 559 4.54 -22.39 9.52
N LEU A 560 4.07 -21.27 10.07
CA LEU A 560 4.50 -20.76 11.36
C LEU A 560 3.73 -21.46 12.49
N GLY A 561 4.42 -21.77 13.59
CA GLY A 561 3.76 -22.20 14.82
C GLY A 561 2.88 -21.09 15.40
N LEU A 562 1.74 -21.45 16.01
CA LEU A 562 0.82 -20.46 16.56
C LEU A 562 1.43 -19.64 17.69
N ASP A 563 2.41 -20.23 18.43
CA ASP A 563 3.14 -19.60 19.53
C ASP A 563 4.56 -19.15 19.12
N GLU A 564 4.93 -19.31 17.84
CA GLU A 564 6.25 -18.94 17.34
C GLU A 564 6.44 -17.44 17.40
N VAL A 565 7.64 -16.99 17.86
CA VAL A 565 8.02 -15.59 17.78
C VAL A 565 8.30 -15.22 16.32
N THR A 566 7.57 -14.24 15.82
CA THR A 566 7.70 -13.78 14.43
C THR A 566 8.59 -12.53 14.34
N PRO A 567 9.15 -12.22 13.15
CA PRO A 567 9.98 -11.03 12.98
C PRO A 567 9.27 -9.70 13.34
N TRP A 568 7.95 -9.68 13.34
CA TRP A 568 7.12 -8.49 13.61
C TRP A 568 6.42 -8.48 14.97
N ASP A 569 6.63 -9.47 15.86
CA ASP A 569 5.91 -9.53 17.15
C ASP A 569 6.23 -8.35 18.10
N HIS A 570 7.35 -7.67 17.90
CA HIS A 570 7.72 -6.44 18.63
C HIS A 570 7.09 -5.16 18.06
N LEU A 571 6.41 -5.25 16.92
CA LEU A 571 5.69 -4.15 16.25
C LEU A 571 4.18 -4.37 16.43
N ASP A 572 3.51 -3.50 17.20
CA ASP A 572 2.09 -3.65 17.54
C ASP A 572 1.21 -2.84 16.59
N VAL A 573 0.62 -3.50 15.62
CA VAL A 573 -0.35 -2.89 14.70
C VAL A 573 -1.76 -2.76 15.29
N GLY A 574 -1.94 -3.07 16.58
CA GLY A 574 -3.22 -2.99 17.28
C GLY A 574 -4.11 -4.23 17.15
N VAL A 575 -3.70 -5.22 16.36
CA VAL A 575 -4.41 -6.50 16.24
C VAL A 575 -3.67 -7.58 17.05
N THR A 576 -4.37 -8.23 17.97
CA THR A 576 -3.74 -9.22 18.86
C THR A 576 -3.50 -10.55 18.17
N LYS A 577 -2.36 -11.20 18.45
CA LYS A 577 -2.05 -12.56 17.98
C LYS A 577 -3.15 -13.57 18.33
N ALA A 578 -3.77 -13.43 19.52
CA ALA A 578 -4.89 -14.27 19.93
C ALA A 578 -6.11 -14.13 19.01
N HIS A 579 -6.38 -12.94 18.48
CA HIS A 579 -7.43 -12.76 17.46
C HIS A 579 -7.06 -13.45 16.15
N LEU A 580 -5.83 -13.29 15.69
CA LEU A 580 -5.35 -13.91 14.44
C LEU A 580 -5.45 -15.44 14.53
N VAL A 581 -5.05 -16.04 15.65
CA VAL A 581 -5.17 -17.49 15.91
C VAL A 581 -6.64 -17.95 15.90
N ARG A 582 -7.54 -17.20 16.57
CA ARG A 582 -8.97 -17.56 16.56
C ARG A 582 -9.56 -17.53 15.14
N GLU A 583 -9.22 -16.51 14.36
CA GLU A 583 -9.72 -16.41 12.97
C GLU A 583 -9.07 -17.45 12.04
N TYR A 584 -7.81 -17.81 12.27
CA TYR A 584 -7.16 -18.91 11.57
C TYR A 584 -7.87 -20.25 11.83
N ASN A 585 -8.18 -20.56 13.10
CA ASN A 585 -8.89 -21.79 13.43
C ASN A 585 -10.31 -21.83 12.82
N LYS A 586 -11.04 -20.70 12.84
CA LYS A 586 -12.33 -20.61 12.14
C LYS A 586 -12.22 -20.83 10.63
N ALA A 587 -11.11 -20.36 10.02
CA ALA A 587 -10.86 -20.57 8.60
C ALA A 587 -10.77 -22.06 8.25
N LEU A 588 -10.03 -22.83 9.06
CA LEU A 588 -9.90 -24.29 8.85
C LEU A 588 -11.25 -25.03 8.94
N GLU A 589 -12.22 -24.47 9.66
CA GLU A 589 -13.58 -24.99 9.78
C GLU A 589 -14.57 -24.33 8.80
N ALA A 590 -14.10 -23.48 7.87
CA ALA A 590 -14.93 -22.65 6.98
C ALA A 590 -16.03 -21.84 7.70
N LYS A 591 -15.83 -21.50 8.98
CA LYS A 591 -16.74 -20.68 9.79
C LYS A 591 -16.51 -19.20 9.51
N THR A 592 -17.56 -18.46 9.22
CA THR A 592 -17.49 -17.02 8.97
C THR A 592 -17.52 -16.20 10.26
N THR A 593 -17.03 -14.96 10.16
CA THR A 593 -17.10 -13.93 11.20
C THR A 593 -17.84 -12.73 10.63
N GLN A 594 -18.78 -12.17 11.39
CA GLN A 594 -19.56 -11.01 10.98
C GLN A 594 -18.68 -9.75 10.84
N PRO A 595 -19.06 -8.80 9.95
CA PRO A 595 -18.41 -7.50 9.88
C PRO A 595 -18.42 -6.77 11.24
N CYS A 596 -17.34 -6.03 11.55
CA CYS A 596 -17.16 -5.44 12.88
C CYS A 596 -18.15 -4.31 13.22
N ASN A 597 -18.83 -3.72 12.23
CA ASN A 597 -19.96 -2.80 12.45
C ASN A 597 -21.27 -3.51 12.87
N ARG A 598 -21.35 -4.83 12.71
CA ARG A 598 -22.48 -5.65 13.19
C ARG A 598 -22.17 -6.35 14.51
N GLN A 599 -20.95 -6.86 14.64
CA GLN A 599 -20.52 -7.60 15.83
C GLN A 599 -19.02 -7.42 16.06
N CYS A 600 -18.64 -7.06 17.29
CA CYS A 600 -17.23 -6.96 17.66
C CYS A 600 -16.54 -8.34 17.65
N SER A 601 -15.46 -8.47 16.88
CA SER A 601 -14.62 -9.68 16.81
C SER A 601 -13.56 -9.75 17.90
N ALA A 602 -13.49 -8.77 18.81
CA ALA A 602 -12.46 -8.65 19.85
C ALA A 602 -11.03 -8.72 19.28
N CYS A 603 -10.76 -7.98 18.23
CA CYS A 603 -9.44 -7.96 17.57
C CYS A 603 -8.35 -7.25 18.38
N GLY A 604 -8.71 -6.32 19.26
CA GLY A 604 -7.79 -5.54 20.08
C GLY A 604 -7.60 -4.09 19.64
N ALA A 605 -7.94 -3.74 18.40
CA ALA A 605 -7.70 -2.40 17.84
C ALA A 605 -8.45 -1.26 18.55
N ASN A 606 -9.50 -1.58 19.30
CA ASN A 606 -10.23 -0.64 20.15
C ASN A 606 -9.34 0.00 21.24
N LYS A 607 -8.24 -0.64 21.64
CA LYS A 607 -7.29 -0.08 22.61
C LYS A 607 -6.61 1.19 22.08
N LEU A 608 -6.40 1.28 20.77
CA LEU A 608 -5.79 2.44 20.12
C LEU A 608 -6.63 3.72 20.21
N ILE A 609 -7.96 3.59 20.35
CA ILE A 609 -8.89 4.71 20.50
C ILE A 609 -9.46 4.84 21.91
N GLY A 610 -9.01 3.99 22.85
CA GLY A 610 -9.43 4.05 24.26
C GLY A 610 -10.91 3.69 24.52
N GLY A 611 -11.62 3.05 23.55
CA GLY A 611 -13.05 2.75 23.65
C GLY A 611 -13.55 1.79 22.56
N PRO A 612 -14.86 1.51 22.49
CA PRO A 612 -15.44 0.67 21.44
C PRO A 612 -15.33 1.34 20.06
N CYS A 613 -15.02 0.55 19.01
CA CYS A 613 -14.94 1.05 17.64
C CYS A 613 -16.31 1.44 17.06
N PHE A 614 -17.40 0.85 17.57
CA PHE A 614 -18.78 1.09 17.12
C PHE A 614 -19.74 1.12 18.32
N ASP A 615 -20.77 1.93 18.20
CA ASP A 615 -21.89 1.93 19.15
C ASP A 615 -22.94 0.90 18.70
N TYR A 616 -22.89 -0.28 19.32
CA TYR A 616 -23.81 -1.38 19.00
C TYR A 616 -25.22 -1.21 19.60
N SER A 617 -25.45 -0.23 20.47
CA SER A 617 -26.77 0.02 21.05
C SER A 617 -27.77 0.50 20.00
N LYS A 618 -27.30 1.11 18.91
CA LYS A 618 -28.13 1.57 17.79
C LYS A 618 -28.56 0.48 16.81
N ASN A 619 -28.02 -0.73 16.93
CA ASN A 619 -28.31 -1.86 16.05
C ASN A 619 -29.35 -2.83 16.65
N LEU A 620 -29.97 -2.49 17.78
CA LEU A 620 -30.98 -3.30 18.46
C LEU A 620 -32.43 -2.87 18.17
N LEU A 621 -32.63 -2.03 17.14
CA LEU A 621 -33.99 -1.59 16.70
C LEU A 621 -34.27 -2.10 15.29
#